data_635bddb81e909463916a75e6405a4aea
#
_entry.id   635bddb81e909463916a75e6405a4aea
#
_cell.length_a   1.000
_cell.length_b   1.000
_cell.length_c   1.000
_cell.angle_alpha   90.00
_cell.angle_beta   90.00
_cell.angle_gamma   90.00
#
_symmetry.space_group_name_H-M   'P 1'
#
loop_
_entity.id
_entity.type
_entity.pdbx_description
1 polymer ?
#
loop_
_entity_poly.entity_id
_entity_poly.type
_entity_poly.pdbx_seq_one_letter_code
_entity_poly.pdbx_strand_id
1 'polypeptide(L)'
;MVQKRVLGVIGLGHVGAHVAYALAIQGIADELVLVDQNEQKLASEVQDLRDAVAYLPHRVTVRAGDFADLGACDVIVNSVGKIELLRGTHDRVTEMDFTIPAVRGYAEKIKASGFDGVLINITNPCDIVTRELALHVGLPKGRVFGTGTGLDTSRLLSALARQTGIDHKSITCYMMGEHGNQQFAPWSCVSFRGMPLDTWAARDERFRFDRDALQKESIGGGWVTFSGKFCTEYGIATTAARMAYAVLHDEKVILPASAELTGEYGETGLFAGVPCVIGANGVEEVVELPLTDEEKATFHACCEGIRHNMEHLKEI
;
A
#
# COMPACT_ATOMS: atom_id res chain seq x y z
N MET A 1 10.58 30.60 -5.79
CA MET A 1 11.46 29.44 -5.54
C MET A 1 10.67 28.19 -5.89
N VAL A 2 11.26 27.19 -6.51
CA VAL A 2 10.59 25.90 -6.72
C VAL A 2 10.44 25.23 -5.36
N GLN A 3 9.23 24.81 -5.01
CA GLN A 3 8.99 24.07 -3.76
C GLN A 3 9.64 22.68 -3.89
N LYS A 4 10.41 22.29 -2.89
CA LYS A 4 10.99 20.93 -2.82
C LYS A 4 9.91 19.95 -2.42
N ARG A 5 9.98 18.75 -2.99
CA ARG A 5 9.19 17.59 -2.57
C ARG A 5 9.98 16.85 -1.50
N VAL A 6 9.53 16.94 -0.25
CA VAL A 6 10.19 16.33 0.90
C VAL A 6 9.39 15.11 1.33
N LEU A 7 10.03 13.94 1.34
CA LEU A 7 9.36 12.70 1.75
C LEU A 7 10.06 12.07 2.95
N GLY A 8 9.25 11.65 3.92
CA GLY A 8 9.68 10.90 5.08
C GLY A 8 9.51 9.39 4.87
N VAL A 9 10.44 8.58 5.34
CA VAL A 9 10.28 7.12 5.43
C VAL A 9 10.57 6.69 6.85
N ILE A 10 9.58 6.06 7.50
CA ILE A 10 9.67 5.54 8.86
C ILE A 10 9.83 4.03 8.82
N GLY A 11 10.88 3.52 9.47
CA GLY A 11 11.25 2.11 9.47
C GLY A 11 12.05 1.73 8.23
N LEU A 12 13.35 1.50 8.42
CA LEU A 12 14.30 1.18 7.34
C LEU A 12 14.68 -0.30 7.31
N GLY A 13 13.69 -1.16 7.57
CA GLY A 13 13.80 -2.59 7.29
C GLY A 13 13.90 -2.84 5.78
N HIS A 14 13.77 -4.10 5.37
CA HIS A 14 13.83 -4.47 3.95
C HIS A 14 12.89 -3.62 3.08
N VAL A 15 11.65 -3.43 3.52
CA VAL A 15 10.64 -2.70 2.74
C VAL A 15 10.95 -1.21 2.69
N GLY A 16 11.18 -0.57 3.84
CA GLY A 16 11.39 0.88 3.89
C GLY A 16 12.66 1.34 3.17
N ALA A 17 13.74 0.57 3.24
CA ALA A 17 14.95 0.84 2.48
C ALA A 17 14.69 0.80 0.96
N HIS A 18 13.91 -0.19 0.49
CA HIS A 18 13.53 -0.26 -0.92
C HIS A 18 12.54 0.83 -1.34
N VAL A 19 11.66 1.29 -0.44
CA VAL A 19 10.81 2.47 -0.68
C VAL A 19 11.67 3.72 -0.86
N ALA A 20 12.59 3.99 0.05
CA ALA A 20 13.50 5.13 -0.05
C ALA A 20 14.30 5.10 -1.35
N TYR A 21 14.81 3.93 -1.73
CA TYR A 21 15.50 3.74 -3.02
C TYR A 21 14.57 3.95 -4.22
N ALA A 22 13.34 3.42 -4.18
CA ALA A 22 12.37 3.60 -5.26
C ALA A 22 11.97 5.06 -5.46
N LEU A 23 11.79 5.82 -4.37
CA LEU A 23 11.52 7.26 -4.40
C LEU A 23 12.70 8.04 -4.98
N ALA A 24 13.92 7.67 -4.61
CA ALA A 24 15.14 8.29 -5.12
C ALA A 24 15.34 8.00 -6.60
N ILE A 25 15.35 6.73 -7.03
CA ILE A 25 15.68 6.34 -8.41
C ILE A 25 14.66 6.83 -9.44
N GLN A 26 13.40 6.98 -9.04
CA GLN A 26 12.35 7.51 -9.91
C GLN A 26 12.27 9.04 -9.93
N GLY A 27 13.07 9.75 -9.13
CA GLY A 27 13.06 11.21 -9.05
C GLY A 27 11.77 11.78 -8.43
N ILE A 28 11.11 11.02 -7.58
CA ILE A 28 9.86 11.42 -6.94
C ILE A 28 10.14 12.43 -5.82
N ALA A 29 11.21 12.20 -5.04
CA ALA A 29 11.64 13.06 -3.95
C ALA A 29 12.79 13.99 -4.39
N ASP A 30 12.77 15.23 -3.91
CA ASP A 30 13.94 16.12 -3.94
C ASP A 30 14.76 16.01 -2.65
N GLU A 31 14.08 15.61 -1.55
CA GLU A 31 14.70 15.34 -0.25
C GLU A 31 14.03 14.13 0.41
N LEU A 32 14.84 13.21 0.94
CA LEU A 32 14.42 12.07 1.75
C LEU A 32 14.86 12.26 3.19
N VAL A 33 13.90 12.21 4.11
CA VAL A 33 14.09 12.20 5.57
C VAL A 33 13.85 10.78 6.05
N LEU A 34 14.90 10.12 6.52
CA LEU A 34 14.87 8.71 6.92
C LEU A 34 14.83 8.61 8.44
N VAL A 35 13.89 7.83 8.98
CA VAL A 35 13.68 7.66 10.42
C VAL A 35 13.69 6.18 10.77
N ASP A 36 14.53 5.77 11.68
CA ASP A 36 14.57 4.43 12.26
C ASP A 36 15.02 4.51 13.73
N GLN A 37 14.49 3.63 14.57
CA GLN A 37 14.90 3.56 15.98
C GLN A 37 16.30 2.96 16.15
N ASN A 38 16.79 2.19 15.18
CA ASN A 38 18.14 1.64 15.16
C ASN A 38 19.08 2.63 14.47
N GLU A 39 19.84 3.38 15.27
CA GLU A 39 20.76 4.42 14.77
C GLU A 39 21.81 3.87 13.81
N GLN A 40 22.33 2.66 14.06
CA GLN A 40 23.32 2.04 13.17
C GLN A 40 22.70 1.68 11.82
N LYS A 41 21.49 1.14 11.82
CA LYS A 41 20.74 0.84 10.58
C LYS A 41 20.44 2.13 9.82
N LEU A 42 19.94 3.16 10.51
CA LEU A 42 19.67 4.47 9.93
C LEU A 42 20.91 5.05 9.24
N ALA A 43 22.05 5.06 9.94
CA ALA A 43 23.32 5.57 9.39
C ALA A 43 23.76 4.78 8.14
N SER A 44 23.62 3.45 8.16
CA SER A 44 23.97 2.58 7.03
C SER A 44 23.12 2.85 5.79
N GLU A 45 21.80 2.95 5.97
CA GLU A 45 20.88 3.20 4.84
C GLU A 45 21.05 4.61 4.25
N VAL A 46 21.27 5.61 5.11
CA VAL A 46 21.57 6.98 4.66
C VAL A 46 22.87 7.01 3.86
N GLN A 47 23.91 6.30 4.30
CA GLN A 47 25.19 6.27 3.58
C GLN A 47 25.04 5.59 2.22
N ASP A 48 24.45 4.41 2.18
CA ASP A 48 24.29 3.63 0.94
C ASP A 48 23.42 4.38 -0.10
N LEU A 49 22.34 5.01 0.36
CA LEU A 49 21.53 5.86 -0.51
C LEU A 49 22.28 7.11 -1.00
N ARG A 50 23.11 7.74 -0.18
CA ARG A 50 23.96 8.87 -0.62
C ARG A 50 24.95 8.45 -1.70
N ASP A 51 25.50 7.25 -1.58
CA ASP A 51 26.39 6.70 -2.61
C ASP A 51 25.62 6.42 -3.91
N ALA A 52 24.41 5.85 -3.79
CA ALA A 52 23.54 5.57 -4.95
C ALA A 52 23.12 6.85 -5.70
N VAL A 53 22.70 7.91 -4.99
CA VAL A 53 22.19 9.14 -5.63
C VAL A 53 23.28 9.91 -6.38
N ALA A 54 24.56 9.64 -6.13
CA ALA A 54 25.66 10.25 -6.87
C ALA A 54 25.62 9.97 -8.39
N TYR A 55 25.01 8.88 -8.81
CA TYR A 55 24.92 8.45 -10.20
C TYR A 55 23.52 8.60 -10.81
N LEU A 56 22.56 9.18 -10.07
CA LEU A 56 21.21 9.43 -10.60
C LEU A 56 21.20 10.64 -11.56
N PRO A 57 20.32 10.65 -12.57
CA PRO A 57 20.23 11.77 -13.53
C PRO A 57 19.58 13.03 -12.92
N HIS A 58 19.12 12.98 -11.70
CA HIS A 58 18.49 14.08 -10.97
C HIS A 58 19.07 14.18 -9.54
N ARG A 59 18.88 15.33 -8.94
CA ARG A 59 19.40 15.59 -7.59
C ARG A 59 18.39 15.13 -6.53
N VAL A 60 18.86 14.31 -5.60
CA VAL A 60 18.12 13.92 -4.38
C VAL A 60 19.03 14.16 -3.17
N THR A 61 18.49 14.78 -2.13
CA THR A 61 19.18 14.91 -0.84
C THR A 61 18.69 13.81 0.10
N VAL A 62 19.60 13.07 0.74
CA VAL A 62 19.24 12.00 1.69
C VAL A 62 19.85 12.35 3.06
N ARG A 63 19.02 12.36 4.10
CA ARG A 63 19.47 12.59 5.46
C ARG A 63 18.78 11.71 6.50
N ALA A 64 19.48 11.43 7.59
CA ALA A 64 18.85 10.96 8.80
C ALA A 64 17.98 12.06 9.39
N GLY A 65 16.88 11.66 10.02
CA GLY A 65 15.99 12.53 10.76
C GLY A 65 15.40 11.83 11.96
N ASP A 66 14.61 12.56 12.69
CA ASP A 66 13.76 12.04 13.77
C ASP A 66 12.27 12.38 13.48
N PHE A 67 11.39 12.08 14.44
CA PHE A 67 9.98 12.36 14.27
C PHE A 67 9.66 13.86 14.18
N ALA A 68 10.47 14.75 14.77
CA ALA A 68 10.26 16.19 14.67
C ALA A 68 10.56 16.71 13.26
N ASP A 69 11.53 16.11 12.57
CA ASP A 69 11.86 16.46 11.18
C ASP A 69 10.74 16.13 10.19
N LEU A 70 9.85 15.20 10.54
CA LEU A 70 8.75 14.76 9.67
C LEU A 70 7.68 15.87 9.45
N GLY A 71 7.63 16.87 10.34
CA GLY A 71 6.76 18.03 10.17
C GLY A 71 7.02 18.84 8.89
N ALA A 72 8.19 18.70 8.28
CA ALA A 72 8.54 19.37 7.02
C ALA A 72 8.27 18.53 5.77
N CYS A 73 7.74 17.30 5.91
CA CYS A 73 7.48 16.40 4.79
C CYS A 73 6.12 16.67 4.13
N ASP A 74 6.06 16.52 2.81
CA ASP A 74 4.80 16.52 2.05
C ASP A 74 4.09 15.16 2.14
N VAL A 75 4.89 14.08 2.13
CA VAL A 75 4.41 12.70 2.24
C VAL A 75 5.28 11.92 3.21
N ILE A 76 4.66 11.12 4.07
CA ILE A 76 5.35 10.13 4.91
C ILE A 76 4.93 8.73 4.45
N VAL A 77 5.90 7.82 4.30
CA VAL A 77 5.64 6.39 4.12
C VAL A 77 6.02 5.66 5.41
N ASN A 78 5.03 5.00 6.02
CA ASN A 78 5.23 4.17 7.20
C ASN A 78 5.44 2.70 6.82
N SER A 79 6.59 2.14 7.20
CA SER A 79 6.96 0.76 6.93
C SER A 79 7.58 0.05 8.15
N VAL A 80 7.16 0.44 9.35
CA VAL A 80 7.59 -0.20 10.60
C VAL A 80 7.00 -1.60 10.68
N GLY A 81 7.84 -2.63 10.82
CA GLY A 81 7.40 -4.01 10.92
C GLY A 81 8.48 -4.91 11.51
N LYS A 82 8.10 -6.13 11.85
CA LYS A 82 9.00 -7.15 12.37
C LYS A 82 8.72 -8.49 11.66
N ILE A 83 9.25 -8.60 10.44
CA ILE A 83 9.01 -9.76 9.54
C ILE A 83 9.39 -11.11 10.18
N GLU A 84 10.29 -11.09 11.17
CA GLU A 84 10.72 -12.30 11.88
C GLU A 84 9.56 -12.98 12.62
N LEU A 85 8.53 -12.23 13.02
CA LEU A 85 7.35 -12.76 13.70
C LEU A 85 6.51 -13.68 12.79
N LEU A 86 6.59 -13.52 11.48
CA LEU A 86 5.92 -14.39 10.50
C LEU A 86 6.65 -15.73 10.29
N ARG A 87 7.89 -15.87 10.79
CA ARG A 87 8.64 -17.12 10.65
C ARG A 87 8.04 -18.21 11.54
N GLY A 88 7.18 -19.02 10.97
CA GLY A 88 6.59 -20.19 11.64
C GLY A 88 5.08 -20.17 11.85
N THR A 89 4.45 -19.01 11.91
CA THR A 89 2.99 -18.94 12.12
C THR A 89 2.22 -18.64 10.84
N HIS A 90 2.82 -17.92 9.90
CA HIS A 90 2.16 -17.36 8.70
C HIS A 90 0.86 -16.58 9.01
N ASP A 91 0.70 -16.16 10.26
CA ASP A 91 -0.46 -15.43 10.76
C ASP A 91 -0.11 -13.96 10.98
N ARG A 92 -0.76 -13.08 10.23
CA ARG A 92 -0.55 -11.63 10.30
C ARG A 92 -1.14 -11.01 11.55
N VAL A 93 -2.07 -11.68 12.24
CA VAL A 93 -2.60 -11.22 13.53
C VAL A 93 -1.48 -11.17 14.58
N THR A 94 -0.53 -12.12 14.51
CA THR A 94 0.65 -12.15 15.42
C THR A 94 1.56 -10.92 15.26
N GLU A 95 1.52 -10.23 14.12
CA GLU A 95 2.27 -8.98 13.95
C GLU A 95 1.62 -7.83 14.72
N MET A 96 0.29 -7.89 14.99
CA MET A 96 -0.44 -6.82 15.67
C MET A 96 0.09 -6.55 17.08
N ASP A 97 0.47 -7.58 17.82
CA ASP A 97 1.01 -7.44 19.18
C ASP A 97 2.27 -6.57 19.23
N PHE A 98 3.00 -6.53 18.14
CA PHE A 98 4.16 -5.65 17.98
C PHE A 98 3.82 -4.34 17.29
N THR A 99 3.09 -4.39 16.17
CA THR A 99 2.91 -3.23 15.31
C THR A 99 1.95 -2.20 15.91
N ILE A 100 0.88 -2.62 16.57
CA ILE A 100 -0.13 -1.71 17.12
C ILE A 100 0.43 -0.85 18.26
N PRO A 101 1.07 -1.41 19.31
CA PRO A 101 1.70 -0.59 20.35
C PRO A 101 2.79 0.34 19.78
N ALA A 102 3.60 -0.14 18.83
CA ALA A 102 4.61 0.70 18.19
C ALA A 102 3.96 1.88 17.45
N VAL A 103 2.94 1.62 16.62
CA VAL A 103 2.19 2.62 15.86
C VAL A 103 1.55 3.66 16.78
N ARG A 104 0.84 3.24 17.81
CA ARG A 104 0.24 4.15 18.80
C ARG A 104 1.30 5.01 19.47
N GLY A 105 2.48 4.43 19.78
CA GLY A 105 3.59 5.14 20.44
C GLY A 105 4.23 6.23 19.58
N TYR A 106 4.33 6.06 18.26
CA TYR A 106 4.94 7.06 17.40
C TYR A 106 3.92 7.95 16.63
N ALA A 107 2.66 7.54 16.50
CA ALA A 107 1.63 8.36 15.87
C ALA A 107 1.49 9.73 16.56
N GLU A 108 1.53 9.75 17.89
CA GLU A 108 1.54 11.00 18.67
C GLU A 108 2.79 11.86 18.40
N LYS A 109 3.94 11.25 18.10
CA LYS A 109 5.16 11.98 17.74
C LYS A 109 5.04 12.60 16.34
N ILE A 110 4.41 11.89 15.38
CA ILE A 110 4.11 12.44 14.06
C ILE A 110 3.17 13.64 14.22
N LYS A 111 2.11 13.51 15.00
CA LYS A 111 1.18 14.62 15.31
C LYS A 111 1.89 15.81 15.95
N ALA A 112 2.76 15.56 16.93
CA ALA A 112 3.51 16.59 17.64
C ALA A 112 4.54 17.29 16.75
N SER A 113 4.98 16.70 15.64
CA SER A 113 5.88 17.34 14.66
C SER A 113 5.20 18.46 13.87
N GLY A 114 3.86 18.55 13.92
CA GLY A 114 3.08 19.47 13.10
C GLY A 114 2.91 19.01 11.64
N PHE A 115 3.14 17.72 11.36
CA PHE A 115 2.93 17.15 10.03
C PHE A 115 1.47 17.35 9.58
N ASP A 116 1.28 17.92 8.41
CA ASP A 116 -0.02 18.18 7.79
C ASP A 116 -0.14 17.66 6.34
N GLY A 117 0.82 16.85 5.92
CA GLY A 117 0.86 16.20 4.61
C GLY A 117 0.01 14.95 4.51
N VAL A 118 0.45 13.98 3.70
CA VAL A 118 -0.22 12.69 3.46
C VAL A 118 0.63 11.54 4.01
N LEU A 119 0.01 10.64 4.78
CA LEU A 119 0.66 9.46 5.35
C LEU A 119 0.19 8.20 4.62
N ILE A 120 1.13 7.49 4.02
CA ILE A 120 0.92 6.22 3.32
C ILE A 120 1.44 5.07 4.19
N ASN A 121 0.58 4.13 4.56
CA ASN A 121 0.93 2.99 5.38
C ASN A 121 1.20 1.73 4.54
N ILE A 122 2.29 1.03 4.86
CA ILE A 122 2.62 -0.29 4.28
C ILE A 122 2.62 -1.38 5.37
N THR A 123 2.73 -0.96 6.64
CA THR A 123 2.86 -1.86 7.79
C THR A 123 1.65 -2.76 7.93
N ASN A 124 1.91 -4.04 8.17
CA ASN A 124 0.88 -5.06 8.37
C ASN A 124 0.43 -5.20 9.85
N PRO A 125 -0.82 -5.67 10.05
CA PRO A 125 -1.90 -5.84 9.07
C PRO A 125 -2.35 -4.50 8.49
N CYS A 126 -2.24 -4.34 7.15
CA CYS A 126 -2.29 -3.03 6.50
C CYS A 126 -3.54 -2.22 6.85
N ASP A 127 -4.72 -2.84 6.77
CA ASP A 127 -6.00 -2.15 6.95
C ASP A 127 -6.19 -1.70 8.40
N ILE A 128 -5.82 -2.55 9.36
CA ILE A 128 -5.95 -2.27 10.79
C ILE A 128 -4.92 -1.22 11.24
N VAL A 129 -3.66 -1.35 10.81
CA VAL A 129 -2.60 -0.38 11.13
C VAL A 129 -2.91 0.98 10.51
N THR A 130 -3.45 1.02 9.29
CA THR A 130 -3.86 2.27 8.65
C THR A 130 -4.95 2.97 9.46
N ARG A 131 -5.94 2.20 9.95
CA ARG A 131 -6.98 2.72 10.84
C ARG A 131 -6.39 3.31 12.13
N GLU A 132 -5.49 2.59 12.79
CA GLU A 132 -4.86 3.07 14.03
C GLU A 132 -4.05 4.37 13.78
N LEU A 133 -3.31 4.44 12.68
CA LEU A 133 -2.63 5.69 12.29
C LEU A 133 -3.62 6.83 12.07
N ALA A 134 -4.72 6.59 11.33
CA ALA A 134 -5.72 7.62 11.05
C ALA A 134 -6.37 8.16 12.33
N LEU A 135 -6.61 7.29 13.32
CA LEU A 135 -7.19 7.68 14.60
C LEU A 135 -6.25 8.51 15.48
N HIS A 136 -4.93 8.24 15.43
CA HIS A 136 -3.98 8.82 16.38
C HIS A 136 -3.17 9.99 15.82
N VAL A 137 -2.89 10.04 14.51
CA VAL A 137 -2.11 11.13 13.89
C VAL A 137 -2.91 12.43 13.83
N GLY A 138 -4.25 12.34 13.71
CA GLY A 138 -5.13 13.52 13.74
C GLY A 138 -5.17 14.32 12.43
N LEU A 139 -4.80 13.72 11.31
CA LEU A 139 -4.95 14.32 9.98
C LEU A 139 -6.41 14.26 9.49
N PRO A 140 -6.80 15.13 8.56
CA PRO A 140 -8.11 15.06 7.90
C PRO A 140 -8.35 13.69 7.24
N LYS A 141 -9.63 13.30 7.10
CA LYS A 141 -10.04 12.09 6.38
C LYS A 141 -9.39 12.03 4.99
N GLY A 142 -8.92 10.86 4.60
CA GLY A 142 -8.25 10.59 3.33
C GLY A 142 -6.74 10.84 3.34
N ARG A 143 -6.22 11.71 4.23
CA ARG A 143 -4.78 11.98 4.32
C ARG A 143 -3.96 10.86 4.97
N VAL A 144 -4.60 9.90 5.60
CA VAL A 144 -3.99 8.66 6.05
C VAL A 144 -4.65 7.53 5.30
N PHE A 145 -3.87 6.78 4.52
CA PHE A 145 -4.35 5.60 3.79
C PHE A 145 -3.24 4.55 3.67
N GLY A 146 -3.62 3.31 3.42
CA GLY A 146 -2.68 2.22 3.24
C GLY A 146 -2.48 1.86 1.76
N THR A 147 -1.38 1.19 1.45
CA THR A 147 -1.19 0.59 0.13
C THR A 147 -2.24 -0.49 -0.18
N GLY A 148 -2.87 -1.05 0.87
CA GLY A 148 -3.98 -1.99 0.75
C GLY A 148 -3.70 -3.10 -0.25
N THR A 149 -4.66 -3.36 -1.11
CA THR A 149 -4.58 -4.36 -2.17
C THR A 149 -3.83 -3.89 -3.43
N GLY A 150 -3.05 -2.81 -3.35
CA GLY A 150 -2.27 -2.29 -4.48
C GLY A 150 -1.26 -3.28 -5.04
N LEU A 151 -0.48 -3.92 -4.15
CA LEU A 151 0.45 -4.97 -4.54
C LEU A 151 -0.29 -6.22 -5.05
N ASP A 152 -1.39 -6.59 -4.44
CA ASP A 152 -2.19 -7.76 -4.83
C ASP A 152 -2.79 -7.55 -6.23
N THR A 153 -3.27 -6.34 -6.50
CA THR A 153 -3.71 -5.93 -7.85
C THR A 153 -2.56 -6.01 -8.86
N SER A 154 -1.34 -5.63 -8.49
CA SER A 154 -0.19 -5.75 -9.40
C SER A 154 0.13 -7.21 -9.74
N ARG A 155 -0.08 -8.13 -8.82
CA ARG A 155 0.05 -9.58 -9.06
C ARG A 155 -1.02 -10.09 -10.02
N LEU A 156 -2.28 -9.66 -9.84
CA LEU A 156 -3.36 -9.99 -10.75
C LEU A 156 -3.11 -9.42 -12.14
N LEU A 157 -2.65 -8.17 -12.26
CA LEU A 157 -2.26 -7.56 -13.52
C LEU A 157 -1.16 -8.38 -14.22
N SER A 158 -0.14 -8.82 -13.48
CA SER A 158 0.95 -9.64 -14.02
C SER A 158 0.46 -11.01 -14.49
N ALA A 159 -0.45 -11.65 -13.72
CA ALA A 159 -1.03 -12.93 -14.08
C ALA A 159 -1.90 -12.81 -15.35
N LEU A 160 -2.76 -11.79 -15.43
CA LEU A 160 -3.57 -11.50 -16.61
C LEU A 160 -2.71 -11.17 -17.84
N ALA A 161 -1.66 -10.37 -17.69
CA ALA A 161 -0.75 -10.04 -18.78
C ALA A 161 -0.06 -11.30 -19.34
N ARG A 162 0.42 -12.17 -18.46
CA ARG A 162 1.02 -13.46 -18.87
C ARG A 162 0.03 -14.38 -19.56
N GLN A 163 -1.20 -14.47 -19.04
CA GLN A 163 -2.26 -15.32 -19.58
C GLN A 163 -2.73 -14.86 -20.96
N THR A 164 -2.89 -13.56 -21.15
CA THR A 164 -3.52 -12.99 -22.35
C THR A 164 -2.52 -12.46 -23.38
N GLY A 165 -1.26 -12.23 -22.98
CA GLY A 165 -0.25 -11.56 -23.79
C GLY A 165 -0.50 -10.05 -23.96
N ILE A 166 -1.41 -9.47 -23.20
CA ILE A 166 -1.70 -8.02 -23.24
C ILE A 166 -0.90 -7.32 -22.13
N ASP A 167 -0.24 -6.22 -22.45
CA ASP A 167 0.49 -5.42 -21.47
C ASP A 167 -0.42 -4.94 -20.34
N HIS A 168 0.06 -5.07 -19.11
CA HIS A 168 -0.70 -4.73 -17.89
C HIS A 168 -1.16 -3.27 -17.86
N LYS A 169 -0.54 -2.33 -18.57
CA LYS A 169 -1.02 -0.94 -18.70
C LYS A 169 -2.31 -0.81 -19.53
N SER A 170 -2.72 -1.88 -20.21
CA SER A 170 -3.95 -1.94 -20.97
C SER A 170 -5.07 -2.72 -20.26
N ILE A 171 -4.79 -3.21 -19.05
CA ILE A 171 -5.70 -4.00 -18.24
C ILE A 171 -6.23 -3.13 -17.09
N THR A 172 -7.53 -3.13 -16.88
CA THR A 172 -8.16 -2.56 -15.70
C THR A 172 -8.68 -3.71 -14.86
N CYS A 173 -8.13 -3.89 -13.68
CA CYS A 173 -8.59 -4.86 -12.68
C CYS A 173 -8.20 -4.38 -11.29
N TYR A 174 -8.84 -4.94 -10.28
CA TYR A 174 -8.57 -4.65 -8.88
C TYR A 174 -8.62 -5.96 -8.09
N MET A 175 -7.80 -6.06 -7.04
CA MET A 175 -8.08 -6.92 -5.91
C MET A 175 -8.74 -6.06 -4.85
N MET A 176 -9.76 -6.57 -4.18
CA MET A 176 -10.54 -5.85 -3.17
C MET A 176 -10.63 -6.65 -1.87
N GLY A 177 -10.88 -5.97 -0.76
CA GLY A 177 -11.03 -6.56 0.57
C GLY A 177 -9.82 -6.35 1.45
N GLU A 178 -9.45 -7.33 2.28
CA GLU A 178 -8.31 -7.29 3.18
C GLU A 178 -6.99 -7.45 2.41
N HIS A 179 -5.98 -6.64 2.72
CA HIS A 179 -4.62 -6.96 2.30
C HIS A 179 -4.11 -8.16 3.10
N GLY A 180 -4.33 -9.36 2.60
CA GLY A 180 -4.02 -10.59 3.30
C GLY A 180 -4.63 -11.81 2.61
N ASN A 181 -5.34 -12.60 3.40
CA ASN A 181 -5.96 -13.84 2.91
C ASN A 181 -7.40 -13.63 2.40
N GLN A 182 -8.09 -12.58 2.85
CA GLN A 182 -9.49 -12.32 2.56
C GLN A 182 -9.64 -11.21 1.53
N GLN A 183 -9.27 -11.53 0.30
CA GLN A 183 -9.36 -10.64 -0.85
C GLN A 183 -9.90 -11.38 -2.07
N PHE A 184 -10.45 -10.65 -3.01
CA PHE A 184 -11.00 -11.20 -4.25
C PHE A 184 -10.84 -10.25 -5.43
N ALA A 185 -10.95 -10.78 -6.65
CA ALA A 185 -11.01 -10.02 -7.88
C ALA A 185 -12.47 -9.86 -8.31
N PRO A 186 -13.02 -8.65 -8.44
CA PRO A 186 -14.34 -8.43 -9.03
C PRO A 186 -14.24 -8.64 -10.55
N TRP A 187 -14.42 -9.89 -10.98
CA TRP A 187 -14.25 -10.31 -12.38
C TRP A 187 -15.20 -9.61 -13.34
N SER A 188 -16.38 -9.20 -12.87
CA SER A 188 -17.36 -8.43 -13.64
C SER A 188 -16.81 -7.05 -14.08
N CYS A 189 -15.85 -6.52 -13.32
CA CYS A 189 -15.24 -5.20 -13.55
C CYS A 189 -13.88 -5.28 -14.29
N VAL A 190 -13.38 -6.48 -14.62
CA VAL A 190 -12.14 -6.63 -15.38
C VAL A 190 -12.36 -6.25 -16.84
N SER A 191 -11.51 -5.37 -17.33
CA SER A 191 -11.58 -4.92 -18.73
C SER A 191 -10.19 -4.70 -19.34
N PHE A 192 -10.15 -4.74 -20.66
CA PHE A 192 -8.96 -4.45 -21.47
C PHE A 192 -9.27 -3.24 -22.33
N ARG A 193 -8.73 -2.08 -21.97
CA ARG A 193 -9.02 -0.78 -22.62
C ARG A 193 -10.52 -0.52 -22.77
N GLY A 194 -11.28 -0.77 -21.70
CA GLY A 194 -12.72 -0.53 -21.63
C GLY A 194 -13.61 -1.63 -22.23
N MET A 195 -13.02 -2.64 -22.88
CA MET A 195 -13.79 -3.82 -23.32
C MET A 195 -13.81 -4.86 -22.20
N PRO A 196 -14.98 -5.28 -21.72
CA PRO A 196 -15.13 -6.27 -20.66
C PRO A 196 -14.46 -7.61 -20.99
N LEU A 197 -13.93 -8.31 -19.96
CA LEU A 197 -13.30 -9.62 -20.11
C LEU A 197 -14.19 -10.64 -20.84
N ASP A 198 -15.48 -10.69 -20.52
CA ASP A 198 -16.42 -11.64 -21.14
C ASP A 198 -16.60 -11.37 -22.65
N THR A 199 -16.54 -10.12 -23.07
CA THR A 199 -16.56 -9.75 -24.48
C THR A 199 -15.33 -10.24 -25.23
N TRP A 200 -14.17 -10.19 -24.58
CA TRP A 200 -12.93 -10.78 -25.13
C TRP A 200 -13.01 -12.31 -25.16
N ALA A 201 -13.43 -12.95 -24.08
CA ALA A 201 -13.56 -14.40 -23.97
C ALA A 201 -14.51 -15.00 -25.02
N ALA A 202 -15.51 -14.25 -25.47
CA ALA A 202 -16.41 -14.70 -26.56
C ALA A 202 -15.69 -14.78 -27.92
N ARG A 203 -14.57 -14.05 -28.10
CA ARG A 203 -13.89 -13.89 -29.40
C ARG A 203 -12.53 -14.56 -29.47
N ASP A 204 -11.85 -14.71 -28.32
CA ASP A 204 -10.45 -15.13 -28.27
C ASP A 204 -10.24 -16.09 -27.09
N GLU A 205 -9.68 -17.27 -27.37
CA GLU A 205 -9.45 -18.32 -26.39
C GLU A 205 -8.42 -17.94 -25.30
N ARG A 206 -7.51 -17.01 -25.56
CA ARG A 206 -6.54 -16.52 -24.55
C ARG A 206 -7.22 -15.92 -23.34
N PHE A 207 -8.46 -15.45 -23.47
CA PHE A 207 -9.26 -14.85 -22.41
C PHE A 207 -10.23 -15.85 -21.75
N ARG A 208 -10.19 -17.15 -22.16
CA ARG A 208 -10.96 -18.24 -21.56
C ARG A 208 -10.09 -19.04 -20.61
N PHE A 209 -9.95 -18.55 -19.42
CA PHE A 209 -9.12 -19.16 -18.37
C PHE A 209 -9.94 -19.40 -17.09
N ASP A 210 -9.42 -20.24 -16.21
CA ASP A 210 -9.98 -20.45 -14.88
C ASP A 210 -9.67 -19.24 -14.00
N ARG A 211 -10.71 -18.45 -13.72
CA ARG A 211 -10.63 -17.21 -12.93
C ARG A 211 -10.24 -17.48 -11.48
N ASP A 212 -10.75 -18.56 -10.89
CA ASP A 212 -10.44 -18.93 -9.51
C ASP A 212 -9.00 -19.35 -9.37
N ALA A 213 -8.48 -20.11 -10.32
CA ALA A 213 -7.07 -20.50 -10.34
C ALA A 213 -6.16 -19.29 -10.46
N LEU A 214 -6.49 -18.33 -11.33
CA LEU A 214 -5.70 -17.12 -11.53
C LEU A 214 -5.74 -16.20 -10.30
N GLN A 215 -6.90 -16.07 -9.64
CA GLN A 215 -7.04 -15.35 -8.39
C GLN A 215 -6.21 -15.99 -7.27
N LYS A 216 -6.30 -17.30 -7.11
CA LYS A 216 -5.50 -18.05 -6.11
C LYS A 216 -4.00 -17.89 -6.35
N GLU A 217 -3.56 -17.90 -7.61
CA GLU A 217 -2.16 -17.66 -7.98
C GLU A 217 -1.75 -16.23 -7.55
N SER A 218 -2.58 -15.24 -7.81
CA SER A 218 -2.31 -13.83 -7.46
C SER A 218 -2.20 -13.65 -5.94
N ILE A 219 -3.11 -14.22 -5.16
CA ILE A 219 -3.07 -14.22 -3.68
C ILE A 219 -1.82 -14.96 -3.19
N GLY A 220 -1.52 -16.12 -3.77
CA GLY A 220 -0.36 -16.95 -3.42
C GLY A 220 0.99 -16.33 -3.76
N GLY A 221 1.04 -15.31 -4.63
CA GLY A 221 2.28 -14.68 -5.09
C GLY A 221 3.13 -14.08 -3.97
N GLY A 222 2.50 -13.67 -2.86
CA GLY A 222 3.20 -13.22 -1.65
C GLY A 222 4.04 -14.32 -1.02
N TRP A 223 3.50 -15.52 -0.92
CA TRP A 223 4.19 -16.68 -0.34
C TRP A 223 5.30 -17.22 -1.24
N VAL A 224 5.14 -17.15 -2.56
CA VAL A 224 6.22 -17.45 -3.51
C VAL A 224 7.43 -16.55 -3.24
N THR A 225 7.21 -15.26 -3.09
CA THR A 225 8.29 -14.31 -2.78
C THR A 225 8.88 -14.55 -1.40
N PHE A 226 8.03 -14.77 -0.39
CA PHE A 226 8.45 -15.01 0.99
C PHE A 226 9.31 -16.27 1.12
N SER A 227 8.95 -17.37 0.45
CA SER A 227 9.69 -18.62 0.50
C SER A 227 11.11 -18.51 -0.06
N GLY A 228 11.35 -17.62 -1.02
CA GLY A 228 12.65 -17.44 -1.67
C GLY A 228 13.54 -16.40 -1.02
N LYS A 229 12.97 -15.27 -0.54
CA LYS A 229 13.76 -14.14 -0.03
C LYS A 229 13.23 -13.54 1.29
N PHE A 230 12.27 -14.19 1.92
CA PHE A 230 11.69 -13.86 3.24
C PHE A 230 10.94 -12.52 3.34
N CYS A 231 10.93 -11.71 2.31
CA CYS A 231 10.24 -10.43 2.29
C CYS A 231 9.88 -10.02 0.87
N THR A 232 8.67 -9.51 0.67
CA THR A 232 8.34 -8.76 -0.56
C THR A 232 8.91 -7.35 -0.43
N GLU A 233 9.67 -6.91 -1.41
CA GLU A 233 10.37 -5.62 -1.38
C GLU A 233 10.03 -4.76 -2.60
N TYR A 234 10.39 -5.21 -3.80
CA TYR A 234 10.29 -4.41 -5.02
C TYR A 234 8.87 -4.00 -5.38
N GLY A 235 7.94 -4.95 -5.35
CA GLY A 235 6.54 -4.70 -5.70
C GLY A 235 5.89 -3.69 -4.77
N ILE A 236 6.04 -3.88 -3.46
CA ILE A 236 5.44 -2.98 -2.47
C ILE A 236 6.11 -1.60 -2.46
N ALA A 237 7.44 -1.54 -2.62
CA ALA A 237 8.17 -0.28 -2.74
C ALA A 237 7.71 0.53 -3.96
N THR A 238 7.53 -0.15 -5.10
CA THR A 238 7.01 0.49 -6.32
C THR A 238 5.56 0.94 -6.16
N THR A 239 4.72 0.15 -5.48
CA THR A 239 3.33 0.53 -5.18
C THR A 239 3.27 1.81 -4.33
N ALA A 240 4.04 1.87 -3.25
CA ALA A 240 4.09 3.06 -2.39
C ALA A 240 4.66 4.28 -3.12
N ALA A 241 5.74 4.11 -3.89
CA ALA A 241 6.32 5.17 -4.70
C ALA A 241 5.32 5.70 -5.74
N ARG A 242 4.53 4.82 -6.37
CA ARG A 242 3.48 5.19 -7.31
C ARG A 242 2.37 6.02 -6.64
N MET A 243 1.97 5.65 -5.43
CA MET A 243 0.97 6.38 -4.66
C MET A 243 1.52 7.75 -4.20
N ALA A 244 2.76 7.80 -3.71
CA ALA A 244 3.42 9.04 -3.35
C ALA A 244 3.54 10.00 -4.55
N TYR A 245 3.86 9.47 -5.72
CA TYR A 245 3.88 10.25 -6.96
C TYR A 245 2.51 10.84 -7.28
N ALA A 246 1.45 10.04 -7.17
CA ALA A 246 0.08 10.49 -7.42
C ALA A 246 -0.34 11.64 -6.50
N VAL A 247 0.03 11.55 -5.22
CA VAL A 247 -0.21 12.62 -4.23
C VAL A 247 0.54 13.90 -4.60
N LEU A 248 1.85 13.80 -4.85
CA LEU A 248 2.71 14.96 -5.10
C LEU A 248 2.40 15.69 -6.41
N HIS A 249 1.80 14.99 -7.37
CA HIS A 249 1.42 15.54 -8.68
C HIS A 249 -0.08 15.81 -8.82
N ASP A 250 -0.86 15.63 -7.76
CA ASP A 250 -2.34 15.76 -7.78
C ASP A 250 -2.98 15.05 -8.98
N GLU A 251 -2.55 13.80 -9.24
CA GLU A 251 -2.91 13.10 -10.49
C GLU A 251 -4.39 12.75 -10.60
N LYS A 252 -5.12 12.65 -9.48
CA LYS A 252 -6.51 12.16 -9.45
C LYS A 252 -6.67 10.80 -10.12
N VAL A 253 -5.66 9.96 -9.99
CA VAL A 253 -5.65 8.62 -10.57
C VAL A 253 -6.38 7.64 -9.67
N ILE A 254 -7.09 6.68 -10.30
CA ILE A 254 -7.77 5.60 -9.56
C ILE A 254 -6.77 4.47 -9.33
N LEU A 255 -6.40 4.24 -8.05
CA LEU A 255 -5.56 3.14 -7.60
C LEU A 255 -6.25 2.39 -6.45
N PRO A 256 -5.99 1.07 -6.30
CA PRO A 256 -6.45 0.36 -5.12
C PRO A 256 -5.64 0.82 -3.90
N ALA A 257 -6.33 1.17 -2.83
CA ALA A 257 -5.74 1.62 -1.57
C ALA A 257 -6.59 1.14 -0.38
N SER A 258 -5.98 1.00 0.78
CA SER A 258 -6.71 0.80 2.04
C SER A 258 -7.26 2.14 2.51
N ALA A 259 -8.56 2.32 2.42
CA ALA A 259 -9.27 3.55 2.72
C ALA A 259 -10.38 3.34 3.72
N GLU A 260 -10.72 4.40 4.47
CA GLU A 260 -11.84 4.40 5.39
C GLU A 260 -13.18 4.32 4.63
N LEU A 261 -13.98 3.31 4.98
CA LEU A 261 -15.33 3.17 4.47
C LEU A 261 -16.34 3.83 5.42
N THR A 262 -17.18 4.70 4.86
CA THR A 262 -18.18 5.49 5.58
C THR A 262 -19.58 5.35 5.02
N GLY A 263 -19.83 4.28 4.28
CA GLY A 263 -21.10 3.95 3.62
C GLY A 263 -20.89 3.28 2.28
N GLU A 264 -19.71 3.42 1.69
CA GLU A 264 -19.37 2.84 0.40
C GLU A 264 -19.47 1.30 0.49
N TYR A 265 -20.04 0.69 -0.54
CA TYR A 265 -20.37 -0.74 -0.61
C TYR A 265 -21.27 -1.23 0.55
N GLY A 266 -21.93 -0.33 1.30
CA GLY A 266 -22.73 -0.64 2.48
C GLY A 266 -21.90 -0.85 3.75
N GLU A 267 -20.59 -0.57 3.73
CA GLU A 267 -19.64 -0.81 4.82
C GLU A 267 -19.28 0.48 5.56
N THR A 268 -19.03 0.38 6.86
CA THR A 268 -18.63 1.53 7.70
C THR A 268 -17.66 1.13 8.80
N GLY A 269 -16.85 2.11 9.26
CA GLY A 269 -16.06 2.00 10.48
C GLY A 269 -14.82 1.11 10.39
N LEU A 270 -14.40 0.77 9.17
CA LEU A 270 -13.19 0.01 8.90
C LEU A 270 -12.43 0.60 7.71
N PHE A 271 -11.18 0.15 7.54
CA PHE A 271 -10.39 0.37 6.35
C PHE A 271 -10.32 -0.93 5.55
N ALA A 272 -10.43 -0.85 4.23
CA ALA A 272 -10.34 -1.99 3.33
C ALA A 272 -9.72 -1.58 1.99
N GLY A 273 -9.15 -2.54 1.29
CA GLY A 273 -8.62 -2.35 -0.06
C GLY A 273 -9.75 -2.14 -1.07
N VAL A 274 -9.85 -0.95 -1.61
CA VAL A 274 -10.87 -0.53 -2.60
C VAL A 274 -10.25 0.42 -3.63
N PRO A 275 -10.83 0.56 -4.83
CA PRO A 275 -10.43 1.58 -5.78
C PRO A 275 -10.66 2.98 -5.22
N CYS A 276 -9.65 3.84 -5.27
CA CYS A 276 -9.70 5.20 -4.72
C CYS A 276 -9.13 6.20 -5.71
N VAL A 277 -9.73 7.38 -5.80
CA VAL A 277 -9.14 8.53 -6.46
C VAL A 277 -8.07 9.09 -5.53
N ILE A 278 -6.80 9.04 -5.95
CA ILE A 278 -5.66 9.56 -5.18
C ILE A 278 -5.16 10.86 -5.81
N GLY A 279 -5.18 11.91 -5.04
CA GLY A 279 -4.73 13.25 -5.40
C GLY A 279 -3.94 13.91 -4.27
N ALA A 280 -3.79 15.23 -4.32
CA ALA A 280 -2.98 15.99 -3.37
C ALA A 280 -3.41 15.84 -1.90
N ASN A 281 -4.66 15.49 -1.65
CA ASN A 281 -5.17 15.26 -0.29
C ASN A 281 -5.16 13.79 0.14
N GLY A 282 -4.45 12.92 -0.59
CA GLY A 282 -4.47 11.47 -0.37
C GLY A 282 -5.65 10.82 -1.08
N VAL A 283 -6.42 10.00 -0.38
CA VAL A 283 -7.67 9.43 -0.91
C VAL A 283 -8.76 10.51 -0.86
N GLU A 284 -9.18 10.96 -2.02
CA GLU A 284 -10.20 12.01 -2.15
C GLU A 284 -11.60 11.43 -2.35
N GLU A 285 -11.68 10.24 -2.92
CA GLU A 285 -12.94 9.53 -3.19
C GLU A 285 -12.69 8.01 -3.19
N VAL A 286 -13.62 7.25 -2.63
CA VAL A 286 -13.71 5.79 -2.84
C VAL A 286 -14.62 5.55 -4.04
N VAL A 287 -14.11 4.86 -5.04
CA VAL A 287 -14.85 4.57 -6.28
C VAL A 287 -15.63 3.28 -6.10
N GLU A 288 -16.95 3.36 -6.07
CA GLU A 288 -17.80 2.18 -6.01
C GLU A 288 -17.93 1.53 -7.39
N LEU A 289 -17.33 0.33 -7.54
CA LEU A 289 -17.48 -0.48 -8.74
C LEU A 289 -18.89 -1.07 -8.83
N PRO A 290 -19.44 -1.30 -10.03
CA PRO A 290 -20.74 -1.93 -10.23
C PRO A 290 -20.64 -3.45 -10.00
N LEU A 291 -20.40 -3.84 -8.75
CA LEU A 291 -20.26 -5.24 -8.34
C LEU A 291 -21.58 -6.01 -8.54
N THR A 292 -21.46 -7.28 -8.91
CA THR A 292 -22.61 -8.21 -8.85
C THR A 292 -23.01 -8.46 -7.40
N ASP A 293 -24.20 -9.01 -7.17
CA ASP A 293 -24.67 -9.32 -5.81
C ASP A 293 -23.77 -10.37 -5.12
N GLU A 294 -23.20 -11.31 -5.88
CA GLU A 294 -22.23 -12.29 -5.38
C GLU A 294 -20.90 -11.61 -4.99
N GLU A 295 -20.42 -10.67 -5.80
CA GLU A 295 -19.20 -9.91 -5.51
C GLU A 295 -19.39 -8.99 -4.29
N LYS A 296 -20.57 -8.38 -4.13
CA LYS A 296 -20.93 -7.60 -2.93
C LYS A 296 -20.92 -8.48 -1.68
N ALA A 297 -21.53 -9.66 -1.76
CA ALA A 297 -21.53 -10.60 -0.65
C ALA A 297 -20.09 -11.05 -0.28
N THR A 298 -19.24 -11.25 -1.28
CA THR A 298 -17.83 -11.58 -1.08
C THR A 298 -17.07 -10.44 -0.42
N PHE A 299 -17.29 -9.19 -0.88
CA PHE A 299 -16.69 -8.02 -0.27
C PHE A 299 -17.11 -7.85 1.19
N HIS A 300 -18.41 -8.01 1.47
CA HIS A 300 -18.93 -7.99 2.84
C HIS A 300 -18.24 -9.04 3.73
N ALA A 301 -18.08 -10.27 3.24
CA ALA A 301 -17.37 -11.32 3.97
C ALA A 301 -15.89 -10.94 4.26
N CYS A 302 -15.20 -10.29 3.31
CA CYS A 302 -13.86 -9.75 3.54
C CYS A 302 -13.87 -8.69 4.66
N CYS A 303 -14.84 -7.78 4.66
CA CYS A 303 -14.98 -6.74 5.69
C CYS A 303 -15.28 -7.33 7.07
N GLU A 304 -16.10 -8.38 7.15
CA GLU A 304 -16.33 -9.11 8.41
C GLU A 304 -15.05 -9.75 8.95
N GLY A 305 -14.19 -10.28 8.07
CA GLY A 305 -12.87 -10.78 8.46
C GLY A 305 -11.98 -9.69 9.05
N ILE A 306 -11.97 -8.50 8.46
CA ILE A 306 -11.23 -7.35 9.01
C ILE A 306 -11.79 -6.99 10.39
N ARG A 307 -13.13 -6.93 10.57
CA ARG A 307 -13.77 -6.65 11.86
C ARG A 307 -13.41 -7.69 12.91
N HIS A 308 -13.41 -8.96 12.54
CA HIS A 308 -13.00 -10.04 13.45
C HIS A 308 -11.54 -9.84 13.92
N ASN A 309 -10.62 -9.54 13.00
CA ASN A 309 -9.24 -9.24 13.36
C ASN A 309 -9.12 -7.97 14.22
N MET A 310 -9.97 -6.97 14.02
CA MET A 310 -10.02 -5.76 14.86
C MET A 310 -10.48 -6.05 16.30
N GLU A 311 -11.20 -7.15 16.55
CA GLU A 311 -11.59 -7.51 17.93
C GLU A 311 -10.37 -7.73 18.82
N HIS A 312 -9.27 -8.25 18.26
CA HIS A 312 -8.01 -8.44 18.96
C HIS A 312 -7.39 -7.12 19.48
N LEU A 313 -7.71 -5.96 18.87
CA LEU A 313 -7.26 -4.65 19.34
C LEU A 313 -7.72 -4.31 20.78
N LYS A 314 -8.75 -4.98 21.28
CA LYS A 314 -9.25 -4.79 22.66
C LYS A 314 -8.34 -5.44 23.71
N GLU A 315 -7.46 -6.33 23.26
CA GLU A 315 -6.54 -7.09 24.12
C GLU A 315 -5.13 -6.46 24.12
N ILE A 316 -4.85 -5.57 23.17
CA ILE A 316 -3.60 -4.81 22.98
C ILE A 316 -3.82 -3.35 23.45
#